data_09a4ef552b68eff199a8faadebfdc9b0
#
_entry.id   09a4ef552b68eff199a8faadebfdc9b0
#
_cell.length_a   1.000
_cell.length_b   1.000
_cell.length_c   1.000
_cell.angle_alpha   90.00
_cell.angle_beta   90.00
_cell.angle_gamma   90.00
#
_symmetry.space_group_name_H-M   'P 1'
#
loop_
_entity.id
_entity.type
_entity.pdbx_description
1 polymer ?
#
loop_
_entity_poly.entity_id
_entity_poly.type
_entity_poly.pdbx_seq_one_letter_code
_entity_poly.pdbx_strand_id
1 'polypeptide(L)'
;TVKGMELSSYDPRGATSMALAYATSDRGACHRRARPVEVDAVAPESRDPDEVATAVAGEQNHRAALWCLVADDFLDEVFDPSVVAEWLAARGYGHAPADVVSLGERVWTLTRLYNLREGFDRADDSLPDAIASHARTGDGSERESESEMDHEGGSGRESAPTGVDPEAFETLLDRYYAVRGYDRSGRPTRDLVERLGLTELPGLPPLGDRQSTA
;
A
#
# COMPACT_ATOMS: atom_id res chain seq x y z
N THR A 1 8.38 -5.95 -12.37
CA THR A 1 8.68 -6.20 -10.96
C THR A 1 8.60 -4.91 -10.16
N VAL A 2 8.29 -4.98 -8.87
CA VAL A 2 8.44 -3.89 -7.91
C VAL A 2 9.51 -4.33 -6.91
N LYS A 3 10.55 -3.52 -6.69
CA LYS A 3 11.69 -3.86 -5.81
C LYS A 3 12.23 -5.28 -6.03
N GLY A 4 12.29 -5.70 -7.31
CA GLY A 4 12.79 -7.02 -7.71
C GLY A 4 11.81 -8.19 -7.57
N MET A 5 10.61 -8.00 -7.00
CA MET A 5 9.57 -9.02 -6.87
C MET A 5 8.55 -8.91 -8.00
N GLU A 6 8.16 -10.03 -8.59
CA GLU A 6 7.10 -10.09 -9.60
C GLU A 6 5.73 -9.77 -8.96
N LEU A 7 4.84 -9.13 -9.74
CA LEU A 7 3.48 -8.91 -9.30
C LEU A 7 2.74 -10.25 -9.18
N SER A 8 1.92 -10.35 -8.15
CA SER A 8 1.00 -11.49 -8.01
C SER A 8 -0.24 -11.33 -8.90
N SER A 9 -1.15 -12.28 -8.83
CA SER A 9 -2.33 -12.36 -9.71
C SER A 9 -3.39 -11.27 -9.54
N TYR A 10 -3.27 -10.40 -8.54
CA TYR A 10 -4.16 -9.24 -8.39
C TYR A 10 -3.67 -8.12 -9.30
N ASP A 11 -4.42 -7.87 -10.38
CA ASP A 11 -4.02 -6.87 -11.37
C ASP A 11 -4.29 -5.45 -10.85
N PRO A 12 -3.26 -4.62 -10.66
CA PRO A 12 -3.42 -3.27 -10.12
C PRO A 12 -4.10 -2.30 -11.11
N ARG A 13 -4.25 -2.66 -12.38
CA ARG A 13 -4.97 -1.84 -13.37
C ARG A 13 -6.46 -1.77 -13.08
N GLY A 14 -7.02 -2.79 -12.45
CA GLY A 14 -8.41 -2.82 -12.00
C GLY A 14 -8.59 -2.46 -10.52
N ALA A 15 -7.50 -2.17 -9.80
CA ALA A 15 -7.53 -1.94 -8.36
C ALA A 15 -6.41 -0.96 -7.95
N THR A 16 -6.72 0.32 -7.88
CA THR A 16 -5.76 1.39 -7.56
C THR A 16 -5.16 1.24 -6.15
N SER A 17 -5.95 0.72 -5.20
CA SER A 17 -5.45 0.43 -3.86
C SER A 17 -4.38 -0.67 -3.87
N MET A 18 -4.52 -1.66 -4.74
CA MET A 18 -3.49 -2.69 -4.93
C MET A 18 -2.23 -2.14 -5.62
N ALA A 19 -2.38 -1.18 -6.55
CA ALA A 19 -1.24 -0.49 -7.15
C ALA A 19 -0.38 0.18 -6.07
N LEU A 20 -1.03 0.95 -5.16
CA LEU A 20 -0.36 1.59 -4.04
C LEU A 20 0.24 0.56 -3.07
N ALA A 21 -0.51 -0.49 -2.73
CA ALA A 21 -0.05 -1.54 -1.83
C ALA A 21 1.20 -2.26 -2.36
N TYR A 22 1.28 -2.54 -3.66
CA TYR A 22 2.45 -3.13 -4.28
C TYR A 22 3.66 -2.21 -4.27
N ALA A 23 3.48 -0.96 -4.72
CA ALA A 23 4.58 -0.01 -4.81
C ALA A 23 5.18 0.31 -3.43
N THR A 24 4.34 0.46 -2.41
CA THR A 24 4.76 0.84 -1.06
C THR A 24 5.10 -0.35 -0.14
N SER A 25 4.92 -1.59 -0.61
CA SER A 25 5.26 -2.78 0.17
C SER A 25 6.73 -2.76 0.61
N ASP A 26 6.96 -3.26 1.80
CA ASP A 26 8.27 -3.32 2.44
C ASP A 26 9.28 -4.23 1.72
N ARG A 27 8.81 -5.18 0.92
CA ARG A 27 9.63 -6.18 0.22
C ARG A 27 9.38 -6.30 -1.28
N GLY A 28 8.56 -5.43 -1.86
CA GLY A 28 8.18 -5.45 -3.27
C GLY A 28 6.73 -5.88 -3.50
N ALA A 29 6.38 -6.28 -4.71
CA ALA A 29 5.00 -6.58 -5.12
C ALA A 29 4.40 -7.77 -4.34
N CYS A 30 3.89 -7.51 -3.15
CA CYS A 30 3.41 -8.55 -2.25
C CYS A 30 1.98 -8.30 -1.74
N HIS A 31 1.02 -9.09 -2.24
CA HIS A 31 -0.38 -9.03 -1.79
C HIS A 31 -0.60 -9.52 -0.35
N ARG A 32 0.37 -10.22 0.25
CA ARG A 32 0.28 -10.66 1.65
C ARG A 32 0.63 -9.55 2.65
N ARG A 33 1.32 -8.50 2.21
CA ARG A 33 1.63 -7.33 3.06
C ARG A 33 0.49 -6.34 3.18
N ALA A 34 -0.37 -6.28 2.16
CA ALA A 34 -1.68 -5.64 2.16
C ALA A 34 -2.48 -6.15 0.96
N ARG A 35 -3.79 -6.32 1.13
CA ARG A 35 -4.71 -6.73 0.07
C ARG A 35 -6.01 -5.93 0.16
N PRO A 36 -5.96 -4.62 -0.03
CA PRO A 36 -7.10 -3.73 0.15
C PRO A 36 -8.09 -3.77 -1.03
N VAL A 37 -8.34 -4.94 -1.64
CA VAL A 37 -9.19 -5.08 -2.84
C VAL A 37 -10.63 -4.69 -2.60
N GLU A 38 -11.14 -4.81 -1.38
CA GLU A 38 -12.50 -4.40 -1.02
C GLU A 38 -12.67 -2.87 -1.14
N VAL A 39 -11.58 -2.12 -1.02
CA VAL A 39 -11.58 -0.66 -1.17
C VAL A 39 -11.98 -0.28 -2.60
N ASP A 40 -11.48 -0.99 -3.60
CA ASP A 40 -11.80 -0.72 -5.01
C ASP A 40 -13.14 -1.34 -5.45
N ALA A 41 -13.55 -2.45 -4.81
CA ALA A 41 -14.76 -3.17 -5.18
C ALA A 41 -16.06 -2.38 -4.95
N VAL A 42 -16.08 -1.43 -4.02
CA VAL A 42 -17.30 -0.71 -3.58
C VAL A 42 -17.55 0.58 -4.38
N ALA A 43 -16.53 1.23 -4.95
CA ALA A 43 -16.69 2.42 -5.81
C ALA A 43 -15.35 2.74 -6.52
N PRO A 44 -15.04 2.11 -7.64
CA PRO A 44 -13.69 2.20 -8.24
C PRO A 44 -13.34 3.60 -8.78
N GLU A 45 -14.32 4.42 -9.18
CA GLU A 45 -14.05 5.61 -9.99
C GLU A 45 -14.11 6.96 -9.25
N SER A 46 -14.48 6.98 -7.98
CA SER A 46 -14.72 8.26 -7.26
C SER A 46 -14.09 8.35 -5.88
N ARG A 47 -13.09 7.50 -5.57
CA ARG A 47 -12.51 7.52 -4.23
C ARG A 47 -11.52 8.66 -4.07
N ASP A 48 -11.69 9.35 -2.95
CA ASP A 48 -10.70 10.32 -2.48
C ASP A 48 -9.34 9.62 -2.29
N PRO A 49 -8.26 10.13 -2.89
CA PRO A 49 -6.91 9.61 -2.67
C PRO A 49 -6.53 9.48 -1.20
N ASP A 50 -7.04 10.34 -0.32
CA ASP A 50 -6.79 10.25 1.13
C ASP A 50 -7.48 9.03 1.76
N GLU A 51 -8.68 8.65 1.29
CA GLU A 51 -9.37 7.43 1.74
C GLU A 51 -8.61 6.18 1.32
N VAL A 52 -8.17 6.12 0.06
CA VAL A 52 -7.37 4.99 -0.46
C VAL A 52 -6.05 4.86 0.30
N ALA A 53 -5.33 5.97 0.47
CA ALA A 53 -4.07 5.99 1.20
C ALA A 53 -4.23 5.53 2.65
N THR A 54 -5.30 5.99 3.32
CA THR A 54 -5.61 5.61 4.70
C THR A 54 -5.94 4.12 4.81
N ALA A 55 -6.75 3.60 3.89
CA ALA A 55 -7.13 2.19 3.87
C ALA A 55 -5.91 1.28 3.64
N VAL A 56 -5.05 1.62 2.67
CA VAL A 56 -3.82 0.87 2.41
C VAL A 56 -2.88 0.90 3.61
N ALA A 57 -2.69 2.08 4.22
CA ALA A 57 -1.86 2.21 5.42
C ALA A 57 -2.42 1.41 6.60
N GLY A 58 -3.74 1.43 6.79
CA GLY A 58 -4.43 0.65 7.83
C GLY A 58 -4.23 -0.84 7.64
N GLU A 59 -4.45 -1.35 6.44
CA GLU A 59 -4.28 -2.76 6.10
C GLU A 59 -2.82 -3.22 6.32
N GLN A 60 -1.85 -2.42 5.92
CA GLN A 60 -0.44 -2.71 6.15
C GLN A 60 -0.09 -2.77 7.64
N ASN A 61 -0.63 -1.86 8.46
CA ASN A 61 -0.45 -1.87 9.91
C ASN A 61 -1.07 -3.11 10.53
N HIS A 62 -2.29 -3.43 10.13
CA HIS A 62 -3.02 -4.59 10.61
C HIS A 62 -2.24 -5.89 10.33
N ARG A 63 -1.79 -6.08 9.09
CA ARG A 63 -0.98 -7.24 8.71
C ARG A 63 0.37 -7.29 9.41
N ALA A 64 1.03 -6.16 9.59
CA ALA A 64 2.27 -6.11 10.35
C ALA A 64 2.07 -6.52 11.81
N ALA A 65 0.96 -6.16 12.45
CA ALA A 65 0.61 -6.61 13.79
C ALA A 65 0.35 -8.14 13.85
N LEU A 66 -0.41 -8.68 12.90
CA LEU A 66 -0.62 -10.13 12.76
C LEU A 66 0.69 -10.91 12.69
N TRP A 67 1.61 -10.45 11.84
CA TRP A 67 2.90 -11.11 11.66
C TRP A 67 3.75 -11.07 12.93
N CYS A 68 3.66 -10.02 13.74
CA CYS A 68 4.33 -9.96 15.04
C CYS A 68 3.81 -11.01 16.03
N LEU A 69 2.56 -11.41 15.87
CA LEU A 69 1.92 -12.46 16.68
C LEU A 69 2.15 -13.87 16.10
N VAL A 70 2.93 -13.98 15.02
CA VAL A 70 3.14 -15.23 14.27
C VAL A 70 1.79 -15.81 13.77
N ALA A 71 0.83 -14.92 13.51
CA ALA A 71 -0.47 -15.28 12.96
C ALA A 71 -0.45 -15.20 11.44
N ASP A 72 -1.14 -16.12 10.77
CA ASP A 72 -1.29 -16.13 9.32
C ASP A 72 -2.32 -15.09 8.88
N ASP A 73 -2.12 -14.48 7.71
CA ASP A 73 -3.04 -13.51 7.12
C ASP A 73 -4.42 -14.09 6.74
N PHE A 74 -4.58 -15.42 6.72
CA PHE A 74 -5.90 -16.06 6.66
C PHE A 74 -6.71 -15.91 7.97
N LEU A 75 -6.09 -15.47 9.05
CA LEU A 75 -6.77 -15.14 10.31
C LEU A 75 -7.24 -13.68 10.37
N ASP A 76 -7.09 -12.93 9.30
CA ASP A 76 -7.40 -11.51 9.20
C ASP A 76 -8.84 -11.19 9.63
N GLU A 77 -9.81 -11.95 9.15
CA GLU A 77 -11.23 -11.78 9.46
C GLU A 77 -11.58 -12.00 10.94
N VAL A 78 -10.76 -12.74 11.67
CA VAL A 78 -10.97 -13.04 13.10
C VAL A 78 -10.02 -12.26 14.02
N PHE A 79 -9.16 -11.44 13.45
CA PHE A 79 -8.22 -10.63 14.21
C PHE A 79 -8.94 -9.41 14.81
N ASP A 80 -9.21 -9.49 16.09
CA ASP A 80 -9.75 -8.38 16.88
C ASP A 80 -8.67 -7.88 17.85
N PRO A 81 -8.25 -6.59 17.78
CA PRO A 81 -7.27 -6.03 18.70
C PRO A 81 -7.62 -6.20 20.18
N SER A 82 -8.92 -6.25 20.54
CA SER A 82 -9.38 -6.46 21.92
C SER A 82 -9.08 -7.88 22.38
N VAL A 83 -9.37 -8.87 21.53
CA VAL A 83 -9.08 -10.28 21.82
C VAL A 83 -7.56 -10.51 21.94
N VAL A 84 -6.79 -9.88 21.08
CA VAL A 84 -5.32 -9.94 21.13
C VAL A 84 -4.80 -9.31 22.42
N ALA A 85 -5.33 -8.16 22.83
CA ALA A 85 -4.94 -7.51 24.08
C ALA A 85 -5.24 -8.38 25.30
N GLU A 86 -6.43 -9.02 25.36
CA GLU A 86 -6.79 -9.98 26.40
C GLU A 86 -5.87 -11.19 26.42
N TRP A 87 -5.53 -11.74 25.25
CA TRP A 87 -4.60 -12.86 25.15
C TRP A 87 -3.19 -12.47 25.63
N LEU A 88 -2.68 -11.30 25.25
CA LEU A 88 -1.41 -10.77 25.73
C LEU A 88 -1.42 -10.55 27.24
N ALA A 89 -2.52 -10.00 27.80
CA ALA A 89 -2.68 -9.81 29.23
C ALA A 89 -2.65 -11.13 30.00
N ALA A 90 -3.28 -12.18 29.47
CA ALA A 90 -3.22 -13.53 30.05
C ALA A 90 -1.81 -14.13 30.07
N ARG A 91 -0.90 -13.62 29.22
CA ARG A 91 0.51 -13.99 29.17
C ARG A 91 1.41 -13.05 30.00
N GLY A 92 0.84 -12.09 30.69
CA GLY A 92 1.55 -11.12 31.52
C GLY A 92 1.99 -9.85 30.80
N TYR A 93 1.54 -9.63 29.57
CA TYR A 93 1.80 -8.43 28.80
C TYR A 93 0.56 -7.52 28.82
N GLY A 94 0.61 -6.43 29.61
CA GLY A 94 -0.49 -5.48 29.72
C GLY A 94 -0.50 -4.51 28.53
N HIS A 95 -1.31 -4.80 27.53
CA HIS A 95 -1.52 -3.92 26.35
C HIS A 95 -2.99 -3.58 26.21
N ALA A 96 -3.29 -2.31 25.87
CA ALA A 96 -4.61 -1.90 25.42
C ALA A 96 -4.82 -2.30 23.93
N PRO A 97 -6.05 -2.43 23.44
CA PRO A 97 -6.32 -2.68 22.02
C PRO A 97 -5.62 -1.65 21.08
N ALA A 98 -5.56 -0.39 21.50
CA ALA A 98 -4.85 0.66 20.75
C ALA A 98 -3.34 0.41 20.63
N ASP A 99 -2.71 -0.24 21.60
CA ASP A 99 -1.30 -0.61 21.55
C ASP A 99 -1.04 -1.69 20.49
N VAL A 100 -1.98 -2.61 20.31
CA VAL A 100 -1.92 -3.65 19.28
C VAL A 100 -1.95 -3.03 17.87
N VAL A 101 -2.82 -2.03 17.66
CA VAL A 101 -2.88 -1.27 16.40
C VAL A 101 -1.58 -0.50 16.18
N SER A 102 -1.09 0.19 17.20
CA SER A 102 0.16 0.96 17.15
C SER A 102 1.39 0.11 16.90
N LEU A 103 1.38 -1.17 17.33
CA LEU A 103 2.45 -2.12 17.05
C LEU A 103 2.65 -2.30 15.55
N GLY A 104 1.58 -2.45 14.78
CA GLY A 104 1.65 -2.59 13.33
C GLY A 104 2.28 -1.38 12.66
N GLU A 105 1.87 -0.16 13.04
CA GLU A 105 2.47 1.07 12.53
C GLU A 105 3.95 1.17 12.87
N ARG A 106 4.31 0.81 14.10
CA ARG A 106 5.70 0.81 14.56
C ARG A 106 6.58 -0.13 13.75
N VAL A 107 6.10 -1.36 13.50
CA VAL A 107 6.84 -2.36 12.72
C VAL A 107 6.95 -1.94 11.27
N TRP A 108 5.88 -1.42 10.67
CA TRP A 108 5.91 -0.92 9.30
C TRP A 108 6.91 0.23 9.12
N THR A 109 6.90 1.18 10.06
CA THR A 109 7.86 2.30 10.06
C THR A 109 9.30 1.81 10.29
N LEU A 110 9.51 0.85 11.18
CA LEU A 110 10.83 0.23 11.39
C LEU A 110 11.36 -0.41 10.11
N THR A 111 10.52 -1.14 9.39
CA THR A 111 10.89 -1.76 8.11
C THR A 111 11.22 -0.71 7.04
N ARG A 112 10.47 0.39 7.00
CA ARG A 112 10.77 1.52 6.11
C ARG A 112 12.13 2.15 6.42
N LEU A 113 12.44 2.38 7.70
CA LEU A 113 13.75 2.90 8.14
C LEU A 113 14.88 1.94 7.75
N TYR A 114 14.66 0.63 7.90
CA TYR A 114 15.62 -0.37 7.44
C TYR A 114 15.86 -0.28 5.93
N ASN A 115 14.80 -0.25 5.13
CA ASN A 115 14.89 -0.18 3.67
C ASN A 115 15.63 1.10 3.22
N LEU A 116 15.34 2.26 3.83
CA LEU A 116 16.07 3.50 3.56
C LEU A 116 17.56 3.38 3.87
N ARG A 117 17.93 2.68 4.94
CA ARG A 117 19.33 2.42 5.29
C ARG A 117 20.02 1.54 4.24
N GLU A 118 19.31 0.57 3.69
CA GLU A 118 19.80 -0.32 2.63
C GLU A 118 19.79 0.34 1.23
N GLY A 119 19.36 1.60 1.13
CA GLY A 119 19.43 2.39 -0.09
C GLY A 119 18.16 2.44 -0.93
N PHE A 120 17.06 1.85 -0.47
CA PHE A 120 15.75 2.03 -1.09
C PHE A 120 15.18 3.41 -0.76
N ASP A 121 14.52 4.03 -1.72
CA ASP A 121 13.88 5.34 -1.53
C ASP A 121 12.53 5.45 -2.25
N ARG A 122 12.05 6.69 -2.46
CA ARG A 122 10.81 6.94 -3.20
C ARG A 122 10.84 6.40 -4.62
N ALA A 123 11.97 6.40 -5.29
CA ALA A 123 12.06 5.93 -6.68
C ALA A 123 11.77 4.43 -6.80
N ASP A 124 11.98 3.68 -5.72
CA ASP A 124 11.66 2.25 -5.66
C ASP A 124 10.17 2.00 -5.37
N ASP A 125 9.43 3.01 -4.87
CA ASP A 125 7.99 2.93 -4.65
C ASP A 125 7.22 3.21 -5.96
N SER A 126 7.52 2.45 -7.00
CA SER A 126 7.04 2.63 -8.37
C SER A 126 6.41 1.35 -8.92
N LEU A 127 5.61 1.53 -9.96
CA LEU A 127 5.00 0.41 -10.71
C LEU A 127 5.81 0.12 -11.98
N PRO A 128 5.79 -1.14 -12.48
CA PRO A 128 6.36 -1.45 -13.78
C PRO A 128 5.70 -0.67 -14.92
N ASP A 129 6.46 -0.27 -15.93
CA ASP A 129 5.95 0.45 -17.11
C ASP A 129 4.77 -0.26 -17.80
N ALA A 130 4.76 -1.60 -17.78
CA ALA A 130 3.67 -2.39 -18.35
C ALA A 130 2.32 -2.22 -17.62
N ILE A 131 2.35 -1.70 -16.38
CA ILE A 131 1.16 -1.41 -15.57
C ILE A 131 0.76 0.05 -15.68
N ALA A 132 1.73 0.95 -15.88
CA ALA A 132 1.45 2.35 -16.11
C ALA A 132 0.67 2.54 -17.42
N SER A 133 -0.41 3.31 -17.39
CA SER A 133 -1.10 3.68 -18.61
C SER A 133 -0.30 4.77 -19.32
N HIS A 134 0.34 4.42 -20.39
CA HIS A 134 0.77 5.44 -21.33
C HIS A 134 -0.49 6.00 -21.97
N ALA A 135 -0.77 7.29 -21.77
CA ALA A 135 -1.78 7.98 -22.52
C ALA A 135 -1.52 7.66 -24.00
N ARG A 136 -2.44 6.95 -24.65
CA ARG A 136 -2.31 6.67 -26.08
C ARG A 136 -2.30 8.01 -26.80
N THR A 137 -1.10 8.51 -27.10
CA THR A 137 -0.96 9.51 -28.14
C THR A 137 -1.55 8.87 -29.38
N GLY A 138 -2.68 9.40 -29.82
CA GLY A 138 -3.45 8.83 -30.92
C GLY A 138 -2.59 8.72 -32.16
N ASP A 139 -2.14 7.52 -32.45
CA ASP A 139 -1.78 7.09 -33.78
C ASP A 139 -2.69 5.89 -34.09
N GLY A 140 -3.67 6.17 -34.93
CA GLY A 140 -4.62 5.17 -35.42
C GLY A 140 -3.96 4.22 -36.39
N SER A 141 -3.34 3.16 -35.89
CA SER A 141 -3.10 1.96 -36.65
C SER A 141 -3.92 0.83 -36.02
N GLU A 142 -5.14 0.72 -36.52
CA GLU A 142 -6.02 -0.43 -36.33
C GLU A 142 -5.29 -1.67 -36.86
N ARG A 143 -4.90 -2.56 -35.95
CA ARG A 143 -4.70 -3.95 -36.33
C ARG A 143 -6.01 -4.68 -36.06
N GLU A 144 -6.82 -4.72 -37.12
CA GLU A 144 -7.93 -5.65 -37.25
C GLU A 144 -7.38 -7.07 -37.14
N SER A 145 -7.64 -7.74 -36.02
CA SER A 145 -7.64 -9.20 -36.00
C SER A 145 -9.10 -9.65 -36.02
N GLU A 146 -9.52 -10.02 -37.22
CA GLU A 146 -10.79 -10.70 -37.46
C GLU A 146 -10.83 -12.00 -36.65
N SER A 147 -11.75 -12.09 -35.70
CA SER A 147 -12.38 -13.35 -35.35
C SER A 147 -13.86 -13.10 -35.11
N GLU A 148 -14.63 -13.35 -36.16
CA GLU A 148 -16.09 -13.41 -36.10
C GLU A 148 -16.52 -14.50 -35.12
N MET A 149 -17.23 -14.13 -34.08
CA MET A 149 -18.27 -14.93 -33.45
C MET A 149 -19.36 -14.04 -32.91
N ASP A 150 -20.48 -14.00 -33.63
CA ASP A 150 -21.72 -13.39 -33.23
C ASP A 150 -22.22 -13.92 -31.89
N HIS A 151 -22.38 -13.03 -30.91
CA HIS A 151 -23.37 -13.18 -29.85
C HIS A 151 -23.96 -11.81 -29.55
N GLU A 152 -25.21 -11.61 -29.98
CA GLU A 152 -26.07 -10.51 -29.62
C GLU A 152 -26.32 -10.51 -28.10
N GLY A 153 -26.06 -9.39 -27.44
CA GLY A 153 -26.37 -9.18 -26.03
C GLY A 153 -25.73 -7.88 -25.54
N GLY A 154 -26.29 -6.72 -25.98
CA GLY A 154 -25.77 -5.41 -25.60
C GLY A 154 -25.94 -5.10 -24.11
N SER A 155 -24.87 -4.87 -23.44
CA SER A 155 -24.71 -3.88 -22.38
C SER A 155 -23.32 -3.27 -22.61
N GLY A 156 -23.24 -1.95 -22.71
CA GLY A 156 -22.00 -1.25 -22.97
C GLY A 156 -20.91 -1.72 -21.98
N ARG A 157 -20.01 -2.54 -22.45
CA ARG A 157 -18.78 -2.87 -21.73
C ARG A 157 -17.94 -1.61 -21.82
N GLU A 158 -17.93 -0.84 -20.75
CA GLU A 158 -16.87 0.11 -20.50
C GLU A 158 -15.54 -0.66 -20.65
N SER A 159 -14.69 -0.20 -21.56
CA SER A 159 -13.39 -0.85 -21.77
C SER A 159 -12.60 -0.83 -20.46
N ALA A 160 -12.14 -1.98 -20.01
CA ALA A 160 -11.30 -2.07 -18.81
C ALA A 160 -10.14 -1.06 -18.88
N PRO A 161 -9.77 -0.43 -17.76
CA PRO A 161 -8.69 0.56 -17.74
C PRO A 161 -7.41 -0.07 -18.31
N THR A 162 -6.78 0.62 -19.25
CA THR A 162 -5.59 0.11 -19.96
C THR A 162 -4.32 0.20 -19.13
N GLY A 163 -4.38 0.78 -17.92
CA GLY A 163 -3.25 0.94 -17.02
C GLY A 163 -3.58 1.86 -15.84
N VAL A 164 -2.61 2.05 -14.96
CA VAL A 164 -2.67 3.03 -13.85
C VAL A 164 -2.10 4.36 -14.35
N ASP A 165 -2.87 5.42 -14.24
CA ASP A 165 -2.42 6.76 -14.63
C ASP A 165 -1.24 7.20 -13.75
N PRO A 166 -0.07 7.51 -14.33
CA PRO A 166 1.11 7.89 -13.58
C PRO A 166 0.94 9.15 -12.72
N GLU A 167 0.24 10.18 -13.19
CA GLU A 167 0.05 11.43 -12.44
C GLU A 167 -0.90 11.22 -11.25
N ALA A 168 -1.98 10.46 -11.47
CA ALA A 168 -2.88 10.07 -10.40
C ALA A 168 -2.18 9.18 -9.36
N PHE A 169 -1.30 8.28 -9.81
CA PHE A 169 -0.52 7.43 -8.91
C PHE A 169 0.48 8.23 -8.07
N GLU A 170 1.21 9.18 -8.65
CA GLU A 170 2.11 10.06 -7.89
C GLU A 170 1.36 10.89 -6.85
N THR A 171 0.17 11.39 -7.19
CA THR A 171 -0.70 12.08 -6.24
C THR A 171 -1.11 11.16 -5.07
N LEU A 172 -1.51 9.94 -5.39
CA LEU A 172 -1.88 8.94 -4.38
C LEU A 172 -0.70 8.56 -3.48
N LEU A 173 0.49 8.43 -4.05
CA LEU A 173 1.72 8.15 -3.30
C LEU A 173 2.08 9.29 -2.35
N ASP A 174 1.91 10.55 -2.78
CA ASP A 174 2.10 11.72 -1.91
C ASP A 174 1.11 11.72 -0.73
N ARG A 175 -0.17 11.36 -0.97
CA ARG A 175 -1.18 11.22 0.09
C ARG A 175 -0.84 10.08 1.05
N TYR A 176 -0.39 8.95 0.53
CA TYR A 176 0.08 7.85 1.36
C TYR A 176 1.23 8.26 2.29
N TYR A 177 2.22 8.97 1.78
CA TYR A 177 3.32 9.45 2.62
C TYR A 177 2.84 10.43 3.69
N ALA A 178 1.91 11.32 3.36
CA ALA A 178 1.31 12.23 4.33
C ALA A 178 0.57 11.46 5.44
N VAL A 179 -0.26 10.48 5.09
CA VAL A 179 -0.98 9.61 6.04
C VAL A 179 0.00 8.84 6.93
N ARG A 180 1.12 8.38 6.37
CA ARG A 180 2.17 7.66 7.10
C ARG A 180 3.00 8.57 8.02
N GLY A 181 2.91 9.89 7.90
CA GLY A 181 3.81 10.82 8.56
C GLY A 181 5.23 10.77 8.00
N TYR A 182 5.35 10.52 6.70
CA TYR A 182 6.60 10.58 5.96
C TYR A 182 6.70 11.91 5.21
N ASP A 183 7.90 12.33 4.88
CA ASP A 183 8.11 13.44 3.95
C ASP A 183 7.86 13.03 2.49
N ARG A 184 7.95 14.00 1.57
CA ARG A 184 7.75 13.73 0.13
C ARG A 184 8.78 12.81 -0.49
N SER A 185 9.92 12.57 0.15
CA SER A 185 10.90 11.57 -0.28
C SER A 185 10.67 10.19 0.35
N GLY A 186 9.55 10.01 1.05
CA GLY A 186 9.17 8.75 1.67
C GLY A 186 9.97 8.43 2.93
N ARG A 187 10.55 9.44 3.59
CA ARG A 187 11.30 9.29 4.85
C ARG A 187 10.39 9.55 6.04
N PRO A 188 10.33 8.64 7.03
CA PRO A 188 9.63 8.89 8.29
C PRO A 188 10.10 10.18 8.94
N THR A 189 9.17 11.03 9.34
CA THR A 189 9.50 12.28 10.02
C THR A 189 10.03 12.02 11.43
N ARG A 190 10.79 12.98 11.95
CA ARG A 190 11.31 12.90 13.34
C ARG A 190 10.19 12.72 14.35
N ASP A 191 9.10 13.48 14.23
CA ASP A 191 7.95 13.38 15.13
C ASP A 191 7.33 11.98 15.15
N LEU A 192 7.21 11.35 13.98
CA LEU A 192 6.72 9.98 13.87
C LEU A 192 7.66 8.98 14.57
N VAL A 193 8.96 9.08 14.32
CA VAL A 193 9.99 8.21 14.90
C VAL A 193 10.01 8.34 16.43
N GLU A 194 9.89 9.56 16.95
CA GLU A 194 9.78 9.84 18.39
C GLU A 194 8.50 9.24 18.98
N ARG A 195 7.34 9.49 18.37
CA ARG A 195 6.05 8.94 18.81
C ARG A 195 6.04 7.42 18.87
N LEU A 196 6.70 6.77 17.93
CA LEU A 196 6.79 5.31 17.87
C LEU A 196 7.92 4.72 18.73
N GLY A 197 8.70 5.55 19.42
CA GLY A 197 9.80 5.08 20.28
C GLY A 197 10.92 4.40 19.50
N LEU A 198 11.26 4.91 18.31
CA LEU A 198 12.27 4.35 17.41
C LEU A 198 13.58 5.18 17.38
N THR A 199 13.73 6.18 18.22
CA THR A 199 14.88 7.10 18.23
C THR A 199 16.19 6.43 18.62
N GLU A 200 16.13 5.39 19.45
CA GLU A 200 17.31 4.70 19.97
C GLU A 200 17.85 3.59 19.03
N LEU A 201 17.30 3.47 17.83
CA LEU A 201 17.76 2.48 16.86
C LEU A 201 19.15 2.83 16.34
N PRO A 202 20.09 1.87 16.34
CA PRO A 202 21.41 2.10 15.79
C PRO A 202 21.38 2.27 14.27
N GLY A 203 22.09 3.26 13.76
CA GLY A 203 22.23 3.47 12.31
C GLY A 203 20.96 3.95 11.64
N LEU A 204 20.18 4.81 12.32
CA LEU A 204 19.04 5.48 11.70
C LEU A 204 19.46 6.22 10.42
N PRO A 205 18.72 6.06 9.33
CA PRO A 205 18.93 6.87 8.12
C PRO A 205 18.53 8.32 8.38
N PRO A 206 18.85 9.26 7.47
CA PRO A 206 18.31 10.62 7.53
C PRO A 206 16.79 10.59 7.61
N LEU A 207 16.24 11.29 8.61
CA LEU A 207 14.80 11.43 8.82
C LEU A 207 14.23 12.55 7.96
N GLY A 208 12.94 12.44 7.66
CA GLY A 208 12.20 13.45 6.93
C GLY A 208 11.91 14.70 7.75
N ASP A 209 11.71 15.80 7.07
CA ASP A 209 11.20 17.04 7.65
C ASP A 209 9.67 16.99 7.78
N ARG A 210 9.13 17.74 8.75
CA ARG A 210 7.68 17.89 8.89
C ARG A 210 7.09 18.45 7.60
N GLN A 211 6.09 17.77 7.01
CA GLN A 211 5.35 18.38 5.92
C GLN A 211 4.60 19.60 6.46
N SER A 212 4.84 20.75 5.85
CA SER A 212 4.04 21.95 6.12
C SER A 212 2.63 21.68 5.58
N THR A 213 1.66 21.58 6.48
CA THR A 213 0.24 21.55 6.08
C THR A 213 -0.08 22.90 5.45
N ALA A 214 -0.14 22.93 4.13
CA ALA A 214 -0.63 24.06 3.36
C ALA A 214 -2.16 24.04 3.30
#